data_1a8c149dd213f4aa0a4fb754995f1b18
#
_entry.id   1a8c149dd213f4aa0a4fb754995f1b18
#
_cell.length_a   1.000
_cell.length_b   1.000
_cell.length_c   1.000
_cell.angle_alpha   90.00
_cell.angle_beta   90.00
_cell.angle_gamma   90.00
#
_symmetry.space_group_name_H-M   'P 1'
#
loop_
_entity.id
_entity.type
_entity.pdbx_description
1 polymer ?
#
loop_
_entity_poly.entity_id
_entity_poly.type
_entity_poly.pdbx_seq_one_letter_code
_entity_poly.pdbx_strand_id
1 'polypeptide(L)'
;MPLLNLTKEQIEEKIKYIDHYIHSQNSASGSLVDANANVDTKNIGILEAEMYKPDTIQVNRAMVQRKLTEKYGKKIAEKYIEDIEKHRIYIHDETSLRPYCASITLFPFLLNGTKPLGGTSEAPKNIHSFCGSFVNLVYQVASGFAGAIATVEFLMYFDYFAKKTWGADYLDLHTAEVRQALQGVVYALNQPASARGK
;
A
#
# COMPACT_ATOMS: atom_id res chain seq x y z
N MET A 1 30.71 -2.14 0.49
CA MET A 1 30.48 -0.70 0.69
C MET A 1 29.79 -0.55 2.04
N PRO A 2 30.39 0.07 3.06
CA PRO A 2 29.68 0.23 4.32
C PRO A 2 28.54 1.23 4.12
N LEU A 3 27.33 0.71 4.07
CA LEU A 3 26.10 1.50 4.01
C LEU A 3 25.84 2.35 5.26
N LEU A 4 26.76 2.34 6.23
CA LEU A 4 26.48 2.77 7.60
C LEU A 4 27.62 3.53 8.29
N ASN A 5 28.49 4.21 7.56
CA ASN A 5 29.35 5.20 8.19
C ASN A 5 28.60 6.54 8.33
N LEU A 6 27.63 6.53 9.25
CA LEU A 6 26.93 7.75 9.61
C LEU A 6 27.86 8.67 10.42
N THR A 7 27.85 9.96 10.12
CA THR A 7 28.50 10.96 10.97
C THR A 7 27.74 11.09 12.29
N LYS A 8 28.36 11.73 13.29
CA LYS A 8 27.69 12.00 14.56
C LYS A 8 26.43 12.84 14.38
N GLU A 9 26.46 13.81 13.48
CA GLU A 9 25.35 14.69 13.15
C GLU A 9 24.18 13.89 12.55
N GLN A 10 24.46 12.96 11.65
CA GLN A 10 23.43 12.08 11.06
C GLN A 10 22.83 11.13 12.10
N ILE A 11 23.61 10.67 13.05
CA ILE A 11 23.12 9.85 14.18
C ILE A 11 22.17 10.69 15.05
N GLU A 12 22.58 11.92 15.41
CA GLU A 12 21.75 12.83 16.20
C GLU A 12 20.42 13.18 15.51
N GLU A 13 20.44 13.38 14.19
CA GLU A 13 19.22 13.58 13.42
C GLU A 13 18.28 12.38 13.51
N LYS A 14 18.80 11.17 13.37
CA LYS A 14 17.99 9.95 13.50
C LYS A 14 17.46 9.74 14.90
N ILE A 15 18.20 10.10 15.94
CA ILE A 15 17.73 10.08 17.33
C ILE A 15 16.54 11.05 17.49
N LYS A 16 16.64 12.26 16.97
CA LYS A 16 15.52 13.23 16.99
C LYS A 16 14.27 12.70 16.27
N TYR A 17 14.45 11.97 15.18
CA TYR A 17 13.34 11.29 14.49
C TYR A 17 12.66 10.26 15.38
N ILE A 18 13.46 9.43 16.08
CA ILE A 18 12.94 8.41 16.99
C ILE A 18 12.17 9.07 18.13
N ASP A 19 12.74 10.08 18.76
CA ASP A 19 12.10 10.82 19.87
C ASP A 19 10.79 11.47 19.41
N HIS A 20 10.78 12.11 18.24
CA HIS A 20 9.57 12.68 17.69
C HIS A 20 8.50 11.62 17.42
N TYR A 21 8.88 10.50 16.83
CA TYR A 21 7.97 9.38 16.54
C TYR A 21 7.34 8.81 17.81
N ILE A 22 8.16 8.57 18.84
CA ILE A 22 7.71 7.99 20.12
C ILE A 22 6.73 8.93 20.83
N HIS A 23 7.03 10.23 20.87
CA HIS A 23 6.26 11.23 21.63
C HIS A 23 5.13 11.88 20.84
N SER A 24 5.03 11.63 19.52
CA SER A 24 3.94 12.17 18.71
C SER A 24 2.60 11.57 19.14
N GLN A 25 1.60 12.45 19.32
CA GLN A 25 0.22 12.02 19.63
C GLN A 25 -0.54 11.51 18.41
N ASN A 26 -0.13 11.92 17.22
CA ASN A 26 -0.73 11.48 15.97
C ASN A 26 0.03 10.28 15.43
N SER A 27 -0.63 9.14 15.35
CA SER A 27 -0.04 7.88 14.90
C SER A 27 0.47 7.95 13.46
N ALA A 28 -0.28 8.63 12.58
CA ALA A 28 0.13 8.82 11.19
C ALA A 28 1.26 9.83 11.05
N SER A 29 1.47 10.69 12.03
CA SER A 29 2.42 11.80 11.99
C SER A 29 3.65 11.59 12.85
N GLY A 30 4.01 10.38 13.17
CA GLY A 30 5.38 10.09 13.63
C GLY A 30 6.41 10.60 12.62
N SER A 31 6.00 10.78 11.36
CA SER A 31 6.83 11.33 10.29
C SER A 31 6.97 12.84 10.37
N LEU A 32 8.23 13.32 10.28
CA LEU A 32 8.56 14.73 10.08
C LEU A 32 8.61 15.12 8.60
N VAL A 33 8.66 14.15 7.69
CA VAL A 33 8.91 14.38 6.26
C VAL A 33 7.63 14.19 5.45
N ASP A 34 6.91 13.10 5.71
CA ASP A 34 5.71 12.73 4.96
C ASP A 34 4.76 11.93 5.84
N ALA A 35 3.69 12.56 6.29
CA ALA A 35 2.68 11.92 7.12
C ALA A 35 1.70 11.13 6.25
N ASN A 36 1.56 9.83 6.51
CA ASN A 36 0.60 8.97 5.83
C ASN A 36 -0.62 8.72 6.72
N ALA A 37 -1.76 9.31 6.35
CA ALA A 37 -3.02 9.18 7.08
C ALA A 37 -3.62 7.75 7.08
N ASN A 38 -3.12 6.87 6.22
CA ASN A 38 -3.56 5.47 6.17
C ASN A 38 -2.82 4.57 7.18
N VAL A 39 -1.85 5.12 7.90
CA VAL A 39 -1.09 4.41 8.93
C VAL A 39 -1.52 4.94 10.29
N ASP A 40 -2.26 4.16 11.03
CA ASP A 40 -2.85 4.56 12.33
C ASP A 40 -2.19 3.90 13.55
N THR A 41 -1.25 2.97 13.34
CA THR A 41 -0.57 2.26 14.41
C THR A 41 0.93 2.46 14.38
N LYS A 42 1.50 2.70 15.55
CA LYS A 42 2.96 2.78 15.74
C LYS A 42 3.52 1.38 16.00
N ASN A 43 4.48 0.97 15.20
CA ASN A 43 5.22 -0.27 15.39
C ASN A 43 6.67 -0.12 14.91
N ILE A 44 7.51 -1.13 15.20
CA ILE A 44 8.94 -1.10 14.85
C ILE A 44 9.15 -0.95 13.33
N GLY A 45 8.35 -1.62 12.51
CA GLY A 45 8.49 -1.52 11.05
C GLY A 45 8.17 -0.13 10.50
N ILE A 46 7.22 0.57 11.11
CA ILE A 46 6.92 1.96 10.78
C ILE A 46 8.07 2.87 11.25
N LEU A 47 8.58 2.67 12.47
CA LEU A 47 9.73 3.43 12.97
C LEU A 47 10.95 3.27 12.07
N GLU A 48 11.28 2.05 11.65
CA GLU A 48 12.37 1.82 10.70
C GLU A 48 12.13 2.56 9.38
N ALA A 49 10.93 2.52 8.83
CA ALA A 49 10.59 3.24 7.61
C ALA A 49 10.76 4.75 7.79
N GLU A 50 10.31 5.32 8.91
CA GLU A 50 10.47 6.75 9.21
C GLU A 50 11.94 7.16 9.34
N MET A 51 12.77 6.35 9.98
CA MET A 51 14.20 6.62 10.13
C MET A 51 14.94 6.77 8.78
N TYR A 52 14.51 6.02 7.76
CA TYR A 52 15.15 6.03 6.45
C TYR A 52 14.44 6.90 5.41
N LYS A 53 13.30 7.48 5.75
CA LYS A 53 12.50 8.31 4.83
C LYS A 53 13.30 9.46 4.17
N PRO A 54 14.05 10.30 4.93
CA PRO A 54 14.81 11.38 4.33
C PRO A 54 15.83 10.89 3.31
N ASP A 55 16.52 9.80 3.61
CA ASP A 55 17.55 9.24 2.74
C ASP A 55 16.91 8.65 1.47
N THR A 56 15.80 7.94 1.61
CA THR A 56 15.09 7.35 0.45
C THR A 56 14.49 8.43 -0.45
N ILE A 57 13.95 9.51 0.10
CA ILE A 57 13.45 10.66 -0.67
C ILE A 57 14.58 11.29 -1.49
N GLN A 58 15.73 11.55 -0.88
CA GLN A 58 16.88 12.13 -1.59
C GLN A 58 17.36 11.23 -2.73
N VAL A 59 17.49 9.93 -2.48
CA VAL A 59 17.88 8.97 -3.51
C VAL A 59 16.84 8.91 -4.64
N ASN A 60 15.56 8.89 -4.31
CA ASN A 60 14.49 8.87 -5.31
C ASN A 60 14.46 10.14 -6.16
N ARG A 61 14.63 11.31 -5.55
CA ARG A 61 14.77 12.59 -6.28
C ARG A 61 15.96 12.59 -7.24
N ALA A 62 17.12 12.11 -6.78
CA ALA A 62 18.29 11.97 -7.63
C ALA A 62 18.07 11.02 -8.81
N MET A 63 17.37 9.89 -8.58
CA MET A 63 17.03 8.96 -9.66
C MET A 63 16.03 9.56 -10.65
N VAL A 64 15.02 10.28 -10.18
CA VAL A 64 14.05 10.98 -11.04
C VAL A 64 14.74 12.07 -11.85
N GLN A 65 15.59 12.87 -11.21
CA GLN A 65 16.36 13.92 -11.88
C GLN A 65 17.22 13.33 -13.00
N ARG A 66 17.89 12.21 -12.76
CA ARG A 66 18.68 11.51 -13.78
C ARG A 66 17.81 11.10 -14.98
N LYS A 67 16.68 10.46 -14.74
CA LYS A 67 15.75 10.05 -15.80
C LYS A 67 15.17 11.22 -16.57
N LEU A 68 14.84 12.31 -15.88
CA LEU A 68 14.37 13.53 -16.54
C LEU A 68 15.47 14.17 -17.39
N THR A 69 16.73 14.13 -16.92
CA THR A 69 17.88 14.62 -17.68
C THR A 69 18.06 13.82 -18.96
N GLU A 70 17.99 12.51 -18.88
CA GLU A 70 18.10 11.61 -20.03
C GLU A 70 16.98 11.87 -21.06
N LYS A 71 15.75 12.13 -20.60
CA LYS A 71 14.58 12.25 -21.48
C LYS A 71 14.32 13.67 -21.99
N TYR A 72 14.51 14.67 -21.16
CA TYR A 72 14.11 16.07 -21.43
C TYR A 72 15.25 17.09 -21.34
N GLY A 73 16.46 16.65 -21.00
CA GLY A 73 17.63 17.49 -20.84
C GLY A 73 17.79 18.10 -19.44
N LYS A 74 19.01 18.50 -19.14
CA LYS A 74 19.45 18.96 -17.82
C LYS A 74 18.65 20.15 -17.29
N LYS A 75 18.35 21.14 -18.14
CA LYS A 75 17.62 22.35 -17.74
C LYS A 75 16.22 22.07 -17.18
N ILE A 76 15.48 21.13 -17.80
CA ILE A 76 14.15 20.72 -17.35
C ILE A 76 14.25 19.95 -16.05
N ALA A 77 15.22 19.05 -15.94
CA ALA A 77 15.43 18.26 -14.73
C ALA A 77 15.80 19.12 -13.51
N GLU A 78 16.68 20.09 -13.68
CA GLU A 78 17.06 21.06 -12.64
C GLU A 78 15.87 21.92 -12.21
N LYS A 79 15.09 22.40 -13.19
CA LYS A 79 13.87 23.17 -12.93
C LYS A 79 12.84 22.38 -12.14
N TYR A 80 12.66 21.11 -12.42
CA TYR A 80 11.75 20.22 -11.67
C TYR A 80 12.16 20.11 -10.20
N ILE A 81 13.46 19.89 -9.92
CA ILE A 81 13.95 19.81 -8.53
C ILE A 81 13.80 21.17 -7.83
N GLU A 82 14.15 22.27 -8.49
CA GLU A 82 13.95 23.62 -7.95
C GLU A 82 12.49 23.91 -7.59
N ASP A 83 11.56 23.44 -8.43
CA ASP A 83 10.12 23.66 -8.18
C ASP A 83 9.59 22.84 -6.99
N ILE A 84 10.16 21.66 -6.72
CA ILE A 84 9.89 20.89 -5.51
C ILE A 84 10.45 21.62 -4.27
N GLU A 85 11.71 22.04 -4.31
CA GLU A 85 12.39 22.74 -3.21
C GLU A 85 11.72 24.09 -2.85
N LYS A 86 11.19 24.77 -3.85
CA LYS A 86 10.42 26.02 -3.70
C LYS A 86 8.93 25.80 -3.40
N HIS A 87 8.52 24.58 -3.15
CA HIS A 87 7.13 24.20 -2.88
C HIS A 87 6.12 24.66 -3.96
N ARG A 88 6.56 24.73 -5.22
CA ARG A 88 5.68 24.98 -6.37
C ARG A 88 5.02 23.71 -6.88
N ILE A 89 5.68 22.56 -6.65
CA ILE A 89 5.19 21.22 -6.93
C ILE A 89 5.24 20.44 -5.63
N TYR A 90 4.17 19.75 -5.32
CA TYR A 90 4.12 18.76 -4.24
C TYR A 90 4.01 17.36 -4.84
N ILE A 91 4.85 16.45 -4.37
CA ILE A 91 4.78 15.04 -4.73
C ILE A 91 4.50 14.27 -3.45
N HIS A 92 3.39 13.54 -3.46
CA HIS A 92 3.00 12.74 -2.32
C HIS A 92 3.79 11.43 -2.27
N ASP A 93 4.23 11.05 -1.07
CA ASP A 93 4.91 9.78 -0.78
C ASP A 93 6.16 9.52 -1.65
N GLU A 94 7.11 10.46 -1.66
CA GLU A 94 8.37 10.34 -2.39
C GLU A 94 9.32 9.26 -1.83
N THR A 95 8.95 8.57 -0.75
CA THR A 95 9.76 7.51 -0.12
C THR A 95 9.94 6.29 -1.00
N SER A 96 9.09 6.13 -2.02
CA SER A 96 9.07 4.97 -2.90
C SER A 96 8.81 5.38 -4.34
N LEU A 97 9.45 4.68 -5.29
CA LEU A 97 9.10 4.77 -6.72
C LEU A 97 7.95 3.83 -7.11
N ARG A 98 7.26 3.25 -6.14
CA ARG A 98 6.06 2.42 -6.40
C ARG A 98 4.89 3.30 -6.85
N PRO A 99 3.99 2.78 -7.68
CA PRO A 99 2.70 3.42 -7.93
C PRO A 99 1.98 3.66 -6.61
N TYR A 100 1.32 4.84 -6.46
CA TYR A 100 0.71 5.19 -5.17
C TYR A 100 -0.56 4.39 -4.92
N CYS A 101 -1.59 4.58 -5.73
CA CYS A 101 -2.87 3.90 -5.62
C CYS A 101 -3.28 3.28 -6.95
N ALA A 102 -4.11 2.26 -6.91
CA ALA A 102 -4.72 1.68 -8.09
C ALA A 102 -6.17 1.28 -7.86
N SER A 103 -6.96 1.33 -8.93
CA SER A 103 -8.22 0.61 -9.02
C SER A 103 -8.00 -0.62 -9.89
N ILE A 104 -8.45 -1.77 -9.41
CA ILE A 104 -8.29 -3.05 -10.11
C ILE A 104 -9.65 -3.61 -10.54
N THR A 105 -9.68 -4.26 -11.71
CA THR A 105 -10.79 -5.12 -12.10
C THR A 105 -10.55 -6.54 -11.61
N LEU A 106 -11.61 -7.19 -11.15
CA LEU A 106 -11.56 -8.58 -10.68
C LEU A 106 -11.68 -9.60 -11.82
N PHE A 107 -12.02 -9.19 -13.03
CA PHE A 107 -12.26 -10.08 -14.15
C PHE A 107 -11.12 -11.04 -14.47
N PRO A 108 -9.83 -10.60 -14.57
CA PRO A 108 -8.73 -11.52 -14.79
C PRO A 108 -8.54 -12.54 -13.65
N PHE A 109 -8.80 -12.10 -12.41
CA PHE A 109 -8.74 -12.96 -11.24
C PHE A 109 -9.81 -14.06 -11.27
N LEU A 110 -11.02 -13.75 -11.73
CA LEU A 110 -12.10 -14.71 -11.85
C LEU A 110 -11.82 -15.80 -12.90
N LEU A 111 -11.02 -15.48 -13.92
CA LEU A 111 -10.64 -16.44 -14.97
C LEU A 111 -9.43 -17.28 -14.57
N ASN A 112 -8.43 -16.67 -13.94
CA ASN A 112 -7.10 -17.25 -13.79
C ASN A 112 -6.65 -17.43 -12.32
N GLY A 113 -7.50 -17.03 -11.37
CA GLY A 113 -7.09 -16.96 -9.96
C GLY A 113 -5.95 -15.98 -9.72
N THR A 114 -5.05 -16.31 -8.79
CA THR A 114 -3.89 -15.47 -8.46
C THR A 114 -2.60 -15.89 -9.18
N LYS A 115 -2.64 -16.88 -10.04
CA LYS A 115 -1.47 -17.41 -10.79
C LYS A 115 -0.68 -16.32 -11.55
N PRO A 116 -1.33 -15.39 -12.28
CA PRO A 116 -0.61 -14.34 -12.99
C PRO A 116 0.21 -13.39 -12.09
N LEU A 117 -0.10 -13.38 -10.79
CA LEU A 117 0.59 -12.57 -9.78
C LEU A 117 1.61 -13.37 -8.96
N GLY A 118 1.93 -14.59 -9.40
CA GLY A 118 2.84 -15.49 -8.67
C GLY A 118 2.18 -16.27 -7.53
N GLY A 119 0.85 -16.19 -7.40
CA GLY A 119 0.09 -17.03 -6.46
C GLY A 119 -0.18 -18.42 -7.01
N THR A 120 -0.71 -19.29 -6.15
CA THR A 120 -1.03 -20.68 -6.50
C THR A 120 -2.53 -20.98 -6.59
N SER A 121 -3.39 -20.02 -6.22
CA SER A 121 -4.83 -20.24 -6.22
C SER A 121 -5.42 -20.16 -7.62
N GLU A 122 -6.30 -21.11 -7.89
CA GLU A 122 -7.10 -21.16 -9.11
C GLU A 122 -8.29 -20.19 -9.06
N ALA A 123 -9.00 -20.09 -10.19
CA ALA A 123 -10.26 -19.32 -10.26
C ALA A 123 -11.25 -19.80 -9.17
N PRO A 124 -11.93 -18.86 -8.47
CA PRO A 124 -12.86 -19.22 -7.42
C PRO A 124 -14.09 -19.95 -7.98
N LYS A 125 -14.60 -20.93 -7.23
CA LYS A 125 -15.73 -21.77 -7.67
C LYS A 125 -17.01 -21.56 -6.86
N ASN A 126 -16.91 -21.04 -5.65
CA ASN A 126 -18.01 -20.77 -4.74
C ASN A 126 -17.70 -19.52 -3.89
N ILE A 127 -18.66 -19.10 -3.06
CA ILE A 127 -18.53 -17.89 -2.25
C ILE A 127 -17.33 -17.95 -1.29
N HIS A 128 -17.04 -19.08 -0.67
CA HIS A 128 -15.96 -19.20 0.29
C HIS A 128 -14.60 -19.08 -0.39
N SER A 129 -14.41 -19.77 -1.53
CA SER A 129 -13.19 -19.65 -2.32
C SER A 129 -13.04 -18.25 -2.93
N PHE A 130 -14.13 -17.59 -3.32
CA PHE A 130 -14.11 -16.21 -3.79
C PHE A 130 -13.62 -15.25 -2.68
N CYS A 131 -14.25 -15.27 -1.50
CA CYS A 131 -13.89 -14.38 -0.40
C CYS A 131 -12.42 -14.59 0.06
N GLY A 132 -12.01 -15.84 0.26
CA GLY A 132 -10.65 -16.14 0.69
C GLY A 132 -9.58 -15.77 -0.35
N SER A 133 -9.82 -16.10 -1.61
CA SER A 133 -8.88 -15.74 -2.69
C SER A 133 -8.88 -14.24 -2.98
N PHE A 134 -10.01 -13.54 -2.80
CA PHE A 134 -10.07 -12.08 -2.91
C PHE A 134 -9.19 -11.38 -1.88
N VAL A 135 -9.24 -11.81 -0.62
CA VAL A 135 -8.35 -11.27 0.43
C VAL A 135 -6.88 -11.46 0.05
N ASN A 136 -6.51 -12.65 -0.42
CA ASN A 136 -5.15 -12.92 -0.88
C ASN A 136 -4.76 -12.07 -2.10
N LEU A 137 -5.66 -11.86 -3.05
CA LEU A 137 -5.46 -10.98 -4.19
C LEU A 137 -5.16 -9.56 -3.74
N VAL A 138 -5.97 -9.02 -2.82
CA VAL A 138 -5.77 -7.66 -2.28
C VAL A 138 -4.39 -7.54 -1.64
N TYR A 139 -3.98 -8.49 -0.80
CA TYR A 139 -2.65 -8.47 -0.18
C TYR A 139 -1.51 -8.55 -1.19
N GLN A 140 -1.62 -9.42 -2.19
CA GLN A 140 -0.60 -9.55 -3.24
C GLN A 140 -0.45 -8.25 -4.03
N VAL A 141 -1.56 -7.68 -4.47
CA VAL A 141 -1.54 -6.43 -5.26
C VAL A 141 -1.08 -5.26 -4.40
N ALA A 142 -1.61 -5.12 -3.18
CA ALA A 142 -1.26 -4.02 -2.27
C ALA A 142 0.24 -3.98 -1.93
N SER A 143 0.92 -5.14 -1.91
CA SER A 143 2.37 -5.18 -1.67
C SER A 143 3.19 -4.42 -2.72
N GLY A 144 2.67 -4.24 -3.94
CA GLY A 144 3.31 -3.52 -5.04
C GLY A 144 3.03 -2.03 -5.06
N PHE A 145 2.14 -1.53 -4.20
CA PHE A 145 1.72 -0.12 -4.17
C PHE A 145 2.09 0.55 -2.85
N ALA A 146 2.32 1.86 -2.90
CA ALA A 146 2.61 2.64 -1.71
C ALA A 146 1.33 3.02 -0.94
N GLY A 147 0.22 3.21 -1.65
CA GLY A 147 -1.09 3.59 -1.12
C GLY A 147 -2.15 2.49 -1.22
N ALA A 148 -3.37 2.88 -1.50
CA ALA A 148 -4.55 2.02 -1.45
C ALA A 148 -4.81 1.29 -2.77
N ILE A 149 -5.40 0.09 -2.65
CA ILE A 149 -6.00 -0.64 -3.76
C ILE A 149 -7.52 -0.60 -3.60
N ALA A 150 -8.21 -0.27 -4.67
CA ALA A 150 -9.67 -0.22 -4.72
C ALA A 150 -10.24 -1.15 -5.80
N THR A 151 -11.45 -1.61 -5.60
CA THR A 151 -12.28 -2.24 -6.63
C THR A 151 -13.75 -1.91 -6.38
N VAL A 152 -14.49 -1.68 -7.45
CA VAL A 152 -15.95 -1.44 -7.38
C VAL A 152 -16.75 -2.70 -7.65
N GLU A 153 -16.08 -3.80 -7.98
CA GLU A 153 -16.73 -5.02 -8.50
C GLU A 153 -16.99 -6.09 -7.41
N PHE A 154 -16.50 -5.89 -6.18
CA PHE A 154 -16.57 -6.93 -5.16
C PHE A 154 -17.99 -7.41 -4.90
N LEU A 155 -18.94 -6.50 -4.64
CA LEU A 155 -20.32 -6.91 -4.31
C LEU A 155 -21.04 -7.56 -5.50
N MET A 156 -20.74 -7.14 -6.72
CA MET A 156 -21.30 -7.75 -7.93
C MET A 156 -20.89 -9.23 -8.05
N TYR A 157 -19.60 -9.52 -7.85
CA TYR A 157 -19.13 -10.90 -7.92
C TYR A 157 -19.44 -11.70 -6.65
N PHE A 158 -19.55 -11.04 -5.50
CA PHE A 158 -20.06 -11.67 -4.29
C PHE A 158 -21.48 -12.20 -4.53
N ASP A 159 -22.38 -11.38 -5.06
CA ASP A 159 -23.75 -11.78 -5.42
C ASP A 159 -23.77 -12.99 -6.38
N TYR A 160 -22.92 -12.94 -7.42
CA TYR A 160 -22.80 -14.04 -8.37
C TYR A 160 -22.41 -15.36 -7.68
N PHE A 161 -21.39 -15.36 -6.84
CA PHE A 161 -20.93 -16.57 -6.14
C PHE A 161 -21.87 -16.99 -5.02
N ALA A 162 -22.55 -16.05 -4.33
CA ALA A 162 -23.57 -16.34 -3.36
C ALA A 162 -24.75 -17.08 -3.99
N LYS A 163 -25.28 -16.57 -5.08
CA LYS A 163 -26.34 -17.24 -5.87
C LYS A 163 -25.91 -18.63 -6.36
N LYS A 164 -24.69 -18.75 -6.81
CA LYS A 164 -24.14 -20.05 -7.25
C LYS A 164 -24.00 -21.04 -6.09
N THR A 165 -23.76 -20.59 -4.88
CA THR A 165 -23.52 -21.44 -3.70
C THR A 165 -24.82 -21.78 -2.99
N TRP A 166 -25.71 -20.80 -2.83
CA TRP A 166 -26.90 -20.90 -1.98
C TRP A 166 -28.23 -20.76 -2.70
N GLY A 167 -28.23 -20.41 -3.99
CA GLY A 167 -29.44 -20.16 -4.77
C GLY A 167 -29.85 -18.70 -4.85
N ALA A 168 -30.89 -18.43 -5.63
CA ALA A 168 -31.33 -17.05 -5.90
C ALA A 168 -31.84 -16.32 -4.65
N ASP A 169 -32.48 -17.05 -3.74
CA ASP A 169 -33.12 -16.50 -2.52
C ASP A 169 -32.15 -16.47 -1.31
N TYR A 170 -30.83 -16.43 -1.59
CA TYR A 170 -29.82 -16.52 -0.55
C TYR A 170 -29.87 -15.40 0.49
N LEU A 171 -30.35 -14.22 0.13
CA LEU A 171 -30.48 -13.10 1.08
C LEU A 171 -31.53 -13.37 2.15
N ASP A 172 -32.58 -14.13 1.83
CA ASP A 172 -33.64 -14.48 2.75
C ASP A 172 -33.34 -15.76 3.55
N LEU A 173 -32.79 -16.77 2.85
CA LEU A 173 -32.59 -18.10 3.44
C LEU A 173 -31.21 -18.26 4.12
N HIS A 174 -30.20 -17.48 3.71
CA HIS A 174 -28.81 -17.61 4.16
C HIS A 174 -28.22 -16.30 4.69
N THR A 175 -29.05 -15.44 5.29
CA THR A 175 -28.63 -14.12 5.81
C THR A 175 -27.47 -14.22 6.81
N ALA A 176 -27.47 -15.26 7.67
CA ALA A 176 -26.41 -15.45 8.65
C ALA A 176 -25.06 -15.79 7.99
N GLU A 177 -25.08 -16.68 7.01
CA GLU A 177 -23.89 -17.09 6.24
C GLU A 177 -23.35 -15.95 5.38
N VAL A 178 -24.22 -15.15 4.76
CA VAL A 178 -23.87 -13.94 4.02
C VAL A 178 -23.14 -12.95 4.93
N ARG A 179 -23.73 -12.67 6.09
CA ARG A 179 -23.13 -11.77 7.09
C ARG A 179 -21.78 -12.27 7.55
N GLN A 180 -21.66 -13.58 7.84
CA GLN A 180 -20.42 -14.20 8.27
C GLN A 180 -19.35 -14.14 7.17
N ALA A 181 -19.69 -14.38 5.90
CA ALA A 181 -18.75 -14.30 4.79
C ALA A 181 -18.21 -12.88 4.60
N LEU A 182 -19.08 -11.86 4.62
CA LEU A 182 -18.69 -10.46 4.53
C LEU A 182 -17.86 -10.01 5.74
N GLN A 183 -18.27 -10.41 6.96
CA GLN A 183 -17.50 -10.13 8.16
C GLN A 183 -16.10 -10.75 8.10
N GLY A 184 -15.97 -11.96 7.58
CA GLY A 184 -14.67 -12.62 7.38
C GLY A 184 -13.75 -11.84 6.45
N VAL A 185 -14.27 -11.32 5.35
CA VAL A 185 -13.50 -10.46 4.42
C VAL A 185 -13.05 -9.16 5.09
N VAL A 186 -13.99 -8.45 5.73
CA VAL A 186 -13.68 -7.20 6.43
C VAL A 186 -12.67 -7.43 7.55
N TYR A 187 -12.86 -8.47 8.35
CA TYR A 187 -11.94 -8.84 9.42
C TYR A 187 -10.53 -9.10 8.87
N ALA A 188 -10.42 -9.93 7.83
CA ALA A 188 -9.12 -10.27 7.24
C ALA A 188 -8.40 -9.04 6.66
N LEU A 189 -9.13 -8.17 5.94
CA LEU A 189 -8.56 -6.95 5.37
C LEU A 189 -8.16 -5.91 6.44
N ASN A 190 -8.79 -5.94 7.61
CA ASN A 190 -8.49 -5.05 8.73
C ASN A 190 -7.35 -5.56 9.63
N GLN A 191 -6.78 -6.71 9.33
CA GLN A 191 -5.64 -7.23 10.08
C GLN A 191 -4.32 -6.76 9.42
N PRO A 192 -3.29 -6.45 10.22
CA PRO A 192 -1.96 -6.17 9.67
C PRO A 192 -1.40 -7.42 8.97
N ALA A 193 -1.33 -7.37 7.65
CA ALA A 193 -0.85 -8.49 6.83
C ALA A 193 0.66 -8.61 6.77
N SER A 194 1.38 -7.61 7.25
CA SER A 194 2.85 -7.58 7.27
C SER A 194 3.36 -6.85 8.49
N ALA A 195 4.65 -7.01 8.79
CA ALA A 195 5.33 -6.29 9.87
C ALA A 195 5.24 -4.74 9.74
N ARG A 196 4.85 -4.24 8.58
CA ARG A 196 4.65 -2.80 8.31
C ARG A 196 3.24 -2.30 8.62
N GLY A 197 2.31 -3.14 9.07
CA GLY A 197 0.96 -2.73 9.46
C GLY A 197 0.12 -2.12 8.33
N LYS A 198 0.30 -2.59 7.10
CA LYS A 198 -0.55 -2.19 5.97
C LYS A 198 -1.77 -3.07 5.85
#